data_90e77371fe56f47eec6e442bbd6a5598
#
_entry.id   90e77371fe56f47eec6e442bbd6a5598
#
_cell.length_a   1.000
_cell.length_b   1.000
_cell.length_c   1.000
_cell.angle_alpha   90.00
_cell.angle_beta   90.00
_cell.angle_gamma   90.00
#
_symmetry.space_group_name_H-M   'P 1'
#
loop_
_entity.id
_entity.type
_entity.pdbx_description
1 polymer ?
#
loop_
_entity_poly.entity_id
_entity_poly.type
_entity_poly.pdbx_seq_one_letter_code
_entity_poly.pdbx_strand_id
1 'polypeptide(L)' 'MKSQKQLIKAALESGQTVTRLEAIDMGILNPTARIAELRQDALPIKTTMRRVRTRHGKTARVAVWSLVVRG' A
#
# COMPACT_ATOMS: atom_id res chain seq x y z
N MET A 1 -12.44 -3.15 16.53
CA MET A 1 -11.37 -2.41 15.81
C MET A 1 -10.84 -3.24 14.65
N LYS A 2 -10.63 -2.59 13.50
CA LYS A 2 -10.01 -3.27 12.39
C LYS A 2 -8.50 -3.36 12.63
N SER A 3 -7.91 -4.50 12.30
CA SER A 3 -6.46 -4.65 12.36
C SER A 3 -5.80 -3.81 11.25
N GLN A 4 -4.49 -3.56 11.38
CA GLN A 4 -3.74 -2.83 10.35
C GLN A 4 -3.87 -3.51 8.99
N LYS A 5 -3.80 -4.83 8.99
CA LYS A 5 -3.96 -5.64 7.78
C LYS A 5 -5.33 -5.42 7.14
N GLN A 6 -6.39 -5.39 7.93
CA GLN A 6 -7.75 -5.17 7.44
C GLN A 6 -7.94 -3.75 6.87
N LEU A 7 -7.29 -2.75 7.46
CA LEU A 7 -7.34 -1.39 6.95
C LEU A 7 -6.78 -1.29 5.55
N ILE A 8 -5.61 -1.88 5.31
CA ILE A 8 -5.01 -1.91 3.98
C ILE A 8 -5.89 -2.70 3.01
N LYS A 9 -6.35 -3.86 3.45
CA LYS A 9 -7.20 -4.72 2.62
C LYS A 9 -8.45 -3.98 2.16
N ALA A 10 -9.12 -3.30 3.08
CA ALA A 10 -10.34 -2.55 2.75
C ALA A 10 -10.05 -1.44 1.74
N ALA A 11 -8.95 -0.71 1.91
CA ALA A 11 -8.58 0.35 0.97
C ALA A 11 -8.31 -0.20 -0.42
N LEU A 12 -7.58 -1.31 -0.51
CA LEU A 12 -7.26 -1.93 -1.80
C LEU A 12 -8.52 -2.51 -2.47
N GLU A 13 -9.39 -3.12 -1.69
CA GLU A 13 -10.62 -3.70 -2.21
C GLU A 13 -11.61 -2.64 -2.72
N SER A 14 -11.51 -1.43 -2.20
CA SER A 14 -12.33 -0.32 -2.69
C SER A 14 -11.83 0.27 -4.01
N GLY A 15 -10.76 -0.28 -4.57
CA GLY A 15 -10.17 0.19 -5.81
C GLY A 15 -9.15 1.30 -5.65
N GLN A 16 -8.79 1.63 -4.42
CA GLN A 16 -7.79 2.65 -4.15
C GLN A 16 -6.38 2.08 -4.23
N THR A 17 -5.42 2.92 -4.57
CA THR A 17 -4.01 2.60 -4.42
C THR A 17 -3.53 3.09 -3.07
N VAL A 18 -2.57 2.39 -2.48
CA VAL A 18 -2.01 2.76 -1.19
C VAL A 18 -0.50 2.90 -1.34
N THR A 19 0.03 4.06 -0.97
CA THR A 19 1.49 4.25 -0.90
C THR A 19 1.96 3.91 0.51
N ARG A 20 3.27 3.70 0.63
CA ARG A 20 3.87 3.47 1.94
C ARG A 20 3.59 4.63 2.90
N LEU A 21 3.68 5.86 2.40
CA LEU A 21 3.42 7.04 3.22
C LEU A 21 1.97 7.10 3.68
N GLU A 22 1.04 6.79 2.77
CA GLU A 22 -0.38 6.75 3.13
C GLU A 22 -0.66 5.68 4.17
N ALA A 23 -0.02 4.52 4.06
CA ALA A 23 -0.18 3.45 5.04
C ALA A 23 0.33 3.89 6.42
N ILE A 24 1.46 4.58 6.47
CA ILE A 24 2.01 5.11 7.72
C ILE A 24 1.04 6.15 8.31
N ASP A 25 0.46 7.01 7.48
CA ASP A 25 -0.54 7.99 7.93
C ASP A 25 -1.81 7.31 8.48
N MET A 26 -2.11 6.10 8.00
CA MET A 26 -3.22 5.30 8.53
C MET A 26 -2.89 4.63 9.87
N GLY A 27 -1.67 4.82 10.37
CA GLY A 27 -1.23 4.22 11.62
C GLY A 27 -0.59 2.86 11.48
N ILE A 28 -0.22 2.47 10.26
CA ILE A 28 0.38 1.17 10.00
C ILE A 28 1.90 1.27 10.13
N LEU A 29 2.45 0.60 11.13
CA LEU A 29 3.86 0.73 11.47
C LEU A 29 4.80 0.01 10.51
N ASN A 30 4.34 -1.08 9.91
CA ASN A 30 5.16 -1.84 8.97
C ASN A 30 4.31 -2.27 7.77
N PRO A 31 4.08 -1.35 6.82
CA PRO A 31 3.21 -1.65 5.69
C PRO A 31 3.69 -2.83 4.85
N THR A 32 5.01 -2.95 4.64
CA THR A 32 5.56 -4.04 3.83
C THR A 32 5.21 -5.41 4.39
N ALA A 33 5.28 -5.56 5.72
CA ALA A 33 4.92 -6.82 6.37
C ALA A 33 3.42 -7.11 6.20
N ARG A 34 2.58 -6.09 6.31
CA ARG A 34 1.13 -6.25 6.12
C ARG A 34 0.79 -6.67 4.68
N ILE A 35 1.50 -6.08 3.71
CA ILE A 35 1.33 -6.45 2.30
C ILE A 35 1.75 -7.91 2.07
N ALA A 36 2.86 -8.33 2.67
CA ALA A 36 3.32 -9.71 2.56
C ALA A 36 2.28 -10.69 3.12
N GLU A 37 1.68 -10.37 4.27
CA GLU A 37 0.62 -11.18 4.87
C GLU A 37 -0.60 -11.28 3.95
N LEU A 38 -1.00 -10.16 3.34
CA LEU A 38 -2.14 -10.15 2.41
C LEU A 38 -1.86 -10.99 1.16
N ARG A 39 -0.62 -10.98 0.67
CA ARG A 39 -0.23 -11.83 -0.45
C ARG A 39 -0.32 -13.30 -0.08
N GLN A 40 0.05 -13.65 1.16
CA GLN A 40 -0.10 -15.02 1.66
C GLN A 40 -1.58 -15.42 1.73
N ASP A 41 -2.47 -14.46 1.95
CA ASP A 41 -3.91 -14.67 1.93
C ASP A 41 -4.48 -14.72 0.51
N ALA A 42 -3.62 -14.83 -0.49
CA ALA A 42 -3.98 -14.92 -1.91
C ALA A 42 -4.57 -13.63 -2.49
N LEU A 43 -4.32 -12.48 -1.89
CA LEU A 43 -4.69 -11.20 -2.47
C LEU A 43 -3.72 -10.84 -3.60
N PRO A 44 -4.19 -10.58 -4.82
CA PRO A 44 -3.32 -10.25 -5.95
C PRO A 44 -2.88 -8.78 -5.88
N ILE A 45 -1.87 -8.51 -5.07
CA ILE A 45 -1.36 -7.15 -4.88
C ILE A 45 -0.19 -6.90 -5.81
N LYS A 46 -0.30 -5.83 -6.58
CA LYS A 46 0.77 -5.36 -7.47
C LYS A 46 1.53 -4.23 -6.77
N THR A 47 2.84 -4.26 -6.85
CA THR A 47 3.71 -3.18 -6.39
C THR A 47 4.23 -2.40 -7.58
N THR A 48 4.02 -1.09 -7.57
CA THR A 48 4.54 -0.18 -8.59
C THR A 48 5.38 0.87 -7.88
N MET A 49 6.49 1.25 -8.49
CA MET A 49 7.32 2.32 -7.95
C MET A 49 6.92 3.64 -8.60
N ARG A 50 6.73 4.66 -7.80
CA ARG A 50 6.37 6.00 -8.27
C ARG A 50 7.42 7.00 -7.80
N ARG A 51 7.76 7.94 -8.66
CA ARG A 51 8.63 9.06 -8.27
C ARG A 51 7.77 10.16 -7.69
N VAL A 52 8.15 10.63 -6.51
CA VAL A 52 7.50 11.78 -5.87
C VAL A 52 8.56 12.82 -5.56
N ARG A 53 8.17 14.09 -5.62
CA ARG A 53 9.07 15.18 -5.26
C ARG A 53 8.99 15.38 -3.75
N THR A 54 10.15 15.39 -3.09
CA THR A 54 10.22 15.63 -1.65
C THR A 54 10.22 17.14 -1.37
N ARG A 55 10.09 17.48 -0.08
CA ARG A 55 10.11 18.88 0.36
C ARG A 55 11.39 19.61 0.00
N HIS A 56 12.48 18.88 -0.18
CA HIS A 56 13.78 19.46 -0.49
C HIS A 56 14.07 19.51 -1.98
N GLY A 57 13.06 19.32 -2.81
CA GLY A 57 13.21 19.35 -4.27
C GLY A 57 13.88 18.13 -4.86
N LYS A 58 14.16 17.11 -4.05
CA LYS A 58 14.72 15.86 -4.53
C LYS A 58 13.58 14.88 -4.90
N THR A 59 13.86 13.99 -5.83
CA THR A 59 12.91 12.92 -6.15
C THR A 59 13.22 11.69 -5.30
N ALA A 60 12.16 11.03 -4.85
CA ALA A 60 12.28 9.78 -4.13
C ALA A 60 11.33 8.76 -4.76
N ARG A 61 11.68 7.48 -4.67
CA ARG A 61 10.80 6.41 -5.13
C ARG A 61 9.99 5.91 -3.95
N VAL A 62 8.68 5.79 -4.15
CA VAL A 62 7.79 5.21 -3.15
C VAL A 62 7.06 4.03 -3.75
N ALA A 63 6.86 3.01 -2.94
CA ALA A 63 6.08 1.86 -3.34
C ALA A 63 4.59 2.21 -3.32
N VAL A 64 3.90 1.82 -4.38
CA VAL A 64 2.45 1.99 -4.50
C VAL A 64 1.85 0.61 -4.67
N TRP A 65 0.93 0.26 -3.79
CA TRP A 65 0.25 -1.03 -3.83
C TRP A 65 -1.16 -0.88 -4.38
N SER A 66 -1.55 -1.82 -5.22
CA SER A 66 -2.90 -1.86 -5.78
C SER A 66 -3.31 -3.30 -6.02
N LEU A 67 -4.61 -3.56 -6.04
CA LEU A 67 -5.10 -4.87 -6.43
C LEU A 67 -5.06 -5.01 -7.94
N VAL A 68 -4.65 -6.19 -8.41
CA VAL A 68 -4.73 -6.53 -9.82
C VAL A 68 -6.18 -6.89 -10.10
N VAL A 69 -6.84 -6.06 -10.91
CA VAL A 69 -8.23 -6.32 -11.30
C VAL A 69 -8.21 -7.13 -12.59
N ARG A 70 -8.74 -8.33 -12.54
CA ARG A 70 -8.97 -9.12 -13.74
C ARG A 70 -10.36 -8.78 -14.26
N GLY A 71 -10.38 -7.98 -15.28
CA GLY A 71 -11.62 -7.63 -15.94
C GLY A 71 -12.12 -8.71 -16.87
#